data_3392f1e26419bbf13600853d1167e3b0
#
_entry.id   3392f1e26419bbf13600853d1167e3b0
#
_cell.length_a   1.000
_cell.length_b   1.000
_cell.length_c   1.000
_cell.angle_alpha   90.00
_cell.angle_beta   90.00
_cell.angle_gamma   90.00
#
_symmetry.space_group_name_H-M   'P 1'
#
loop_
_entity.id
_entity.type
_entity.pdbx_description
1 polymer ?
#
loop_
_entity_poly.entity_id
_entity_poly.type
_entity_poly.pdbx_seq_one_letter_code
_entity_poly.pdbx_strand_id
1 'polypeptide(L)'
;SIGMINKIIISTILVFWVTMTTWLVISTFYPEFERLPKVEPSLILDKFLESDEVTHLFVFEGEKNIGDGMLSSRLKGDLESEAEIRFVGKGQLDFPDGSTRKVNIRISVYVGSAPVRKLKYINFRISLQEPDVNMLFNFDADSYDFSYQVIEGDQIIADSNNNEENPEIQEARALLKLLKLNSNQNLGNQQSVADGRWGSMEIAGHRTPVYFLVLDIPSTGKIKFTISEAGEFLEMKTPFGYDLKSKVIMKGNKI
;
A
#
# COMPACT_ATOMS: atom_id res chain seq x y z
N SER A 1 -56.85 13.70 26.50
CA SER A 1 -55.97 14.44 25.58
C SER A 1 -54.44 14.22 25.87
N ILE A 2 -54.03 14.32 27.14
CA ILE A 2 -52.62 14.19 27.57
C ILE A 2 -52.06 12.79 27.29
N GLY A 3 -52.86 11.72 27.47
CA GLY A 3 -52.43 10.34 27.21
C GLY A 3 -52.11 10.03 25.76
N MET A 4 -52.70 10.72 24.81
CA MET A 4 -52.47 10.53 23.39
C MET A 4 -51.15 11.20 22.95
N ILE A 5 -50.87 12.38 23.47
CA ILE A 5 -49.60 13.09 23.22
C ILE A 5 -48.40 12.30 23.75
N ASN A 6 -48.48 11.75 24.94
CA ASN A 6 -47.41 10.92 25.53
C ASN A 6 -47.16 9.64 24.66
N LYS A 7 -48.20 9.01 24.15
CA LYS A 7 -48.04 7.86 23.26
C LYS A 7 -47.36 8.23 21.94
N ILE A 8 -47.66 9.40 21.36
CA ILE A 8 -47.02 9.90 20.14
C ILE A 8 -45.54 10.18 20.40
N ILE A 9 -45.21 10.85 21.49
CA ILE A 9 -43.83 11.16 21.88
C ILE A 9 -43.02 9.87 22.05
N ILE A 10 -43.55 8.92 22.82
CA ILE A 10 -42.87 7.62 23.06
C ILE A 10 -42.66 6.88 21.75
N SER A 11 -43.66 6.80 20.87
CA SER A 11 -43.53 6.19 19.56
C SER A 11 -42.45 6.85 18.68
N THR A 12 -42.40 8.19 18.68
CA THR A 12 -41.40 8.95 17.91
C THR A 12 -39.97 8.66 18.41
N ILE A 13 -39.80 8.64 19.75
CA ILE A 13 -38.51 8.32 20.36
C ILE A 13 -38.08 6.88 20.00
N LEU A 14 -39.03 5.95 20.05
CA LEU A 14 -38.74 4.54 19.76
C LEU A 14 -38.37 4.31 18.28
N VAL A 15 -39.11 4.95 17.35
CA VAL A 15 -38.79 4.91 15.93
C VAL A 15 -37.41 5.54 15.66
N PHE A 16 -37.10 6.69 16.26
CA PHE A 16 -35.79 7.33 16.15
C PHE A 16 -34.68 6.40 16.65
N TRP A 17 -34.87 5.81 17.81
CA TRP A 17 -33.89 4.87 18.39
C TRP A 17 -33.64 3.65 17.50
N VAL A 18 -34.69 3.02 17.02
CA VAL A 18 -34.57 1.86 16.10
C VAL A 18 -33.87 2.29 14.80
N THR A 19 -34.21 3.42 14.24
CA THR A 19 -33.58 3.92 13.01
C THR A 19 -32.10 4.19 13.20
N MET A 20 -31.73 4.89 14.29
CA MET A 20 -30.35 5.21 14.61
C MET A 20 -29.52 3.96 14.96
N THR A 21 -30.10 3.02 15.70
CA THR A 21 -29.43 1.75 16.03
C THR A 21 -29.22 0.92 14.75
N THR A 22 -30.23 0.84 13.90
CA THR A 22 -30.11 0.15 12.60
C THR A 22 -29.05 0.81 11.72
N TRP A 23 -29.04 2.14 11.65
CA TRP A 23 -28.00 2.88 10.91
C TRP A 23 -26.61 2.61 11.48
N LEU A 24 -26.44 2.63 12.81
CA LEU A 24 -25.16 2.36 13.46
C LEU A 24 -24.68 0.92 13.18
N VAL A 25 -25.57 -0.07 13.31
CA VAL A 25 -25.26 -1.48 12.99
C VAL A 25 -24.86 -1.61 11.51
N ILE A 26 -25.62 -1.02 10.58
CA ILE A 26 -25.31 -1.08 9.16
C ILE A 26 -23.97 -0.40 8.86
N SER A 27 -23.68 0.77 9.46
CA SER A 27 -22.43 1.48 9.21
C SER A 27 -21.22 0.79 9.82
N THR A 28 -21.39 0.06 10.92
CA THR A 28 -20.31 -0.62 11.62
C THR A 28 -20.01 -2.00 11.02
N PHE A 29 -21.06 -2.76 10.69
CA PHE A 29 -20.91 -4.14 10.21
C PHE A 29 -20.83 -4.25 8.69
N TYR A 30 -21.29 -3.24 7.96
CA TYR A 30 -21.24 -3.19 6.49
C TYR A 30 -20.56 -1.90 6.05
N PRO A 31 -19.23 -1.81 6.14
CA PRO A 31 -18.50 -0.64 5.67
C PRO A 31 -18.83 -0.35 4.20
N GLU A 32 -18.85 0.92 3.83
CA GLU A 32 -19.24 1.37 2.47
C GLU A 32 -18.49 0.61 1.37
N PHE A 33 -17.25 0.25 1.64
CA PHE A 33 -16.42 -0.53 0.71
C PHE A 33 -17.05 -1.89 0.35
N GLU A 34 -17.63 -2.61 1.30
CA GLU A 34 -18.21 -3.94 1.06
C GLU A 34 -19.50 -3.90 0.22
N ARG A 35 -20.14 -2.74 0.13
CA ARG A 35 -21.34 -2.51 -0.68
C ARG A 35 -21.03 -2.21 -2.15
N LEU A 36 -19.77 -1.90 -2.46
CA LEU A 36 -19.38 -1.60 -3.83
C LEU A 36 -19.44 -2.88 -4.69
N PRO A 37 -19.77 -2.75 -5.97
CA PRO A 37 -19.74 -3.86 -6.92
C PRO A 37 -18.36 -4.53 -6.95
N LYS A 38 -18.35 -5.86 -6.90
CA LYS A 38 -17.13 -6.65 -7.00
C LYS A 38 -16.58 -6.60 -8.41
N VAL A 39 -15.27 -6.49 -8.51
CA VAL A 39 -14.51 -6.55 -9.75
C VAL A 39 -13.37 -7.53 -9.55
N GLU A 40 -13.04 -8.29 -10.56
CA GLU A 40 -11.93 -9.24 -10.48
C GLU A 40 -10.61 -8.48 -10.31
N PRO A 41 -9.80 -8.82 -9.29
CA PRO A 41 -8.52 -8.15 -9.03
C PRO A 41 -7.55 -8.15 -10.22
N SER A 42 -7.52 -9.23 -11.00
CA SER A 42 -6.71 -9.35 -12.21
C SER A 42 -7.06 -8.28 -13.25
N LEU A 43 -8.36 -7.99 -13.43
CA LEU A 43 -8.81 -6.96 -14.37
C LEU A 43 -8.33 -5.56 -13.95
N ILE A 44 -8.34 -5.26 -12.64
CA ILE A 44 -7.84 -3.98 -12.12
C ILE A 44 -6.33 -3.86 -12.37
N LEU A 45 -5.60 -4.95 -12.11
CA LEU A 45 -4.16 -5.01 -12.33
C LEU A 45 -3.82 -4.87 -13.83
N ASP A 46 -4.54 -5.54 -14.71
CA ASP A 46 -4.35 -5.43 -16.15
C ASP A 46 -4.57 -4.01 -16.64
N LYS A 47 -5.63 -3.33 -16.20
CA LYS A 47 -5.86 -1.90 -16.53
C LYS A 47 -4.69 -1.01 -16.10
N PHE A 48 -4.15 -1.23 -14.91
CA PHE A 48 -3.00 -0.49 -14.42
C PHE A 48 -1.75 -0.78 -15.27
N LEU A 49 -1.51 -2.04 -15.62
CA LEU A 49 -0.34 -2.44 -16.42
C LEU A 49 -0.39 -1.93 -17.86
N GLU A 50 -1.59 -1.85 -18.44
CA GLU A 50 -1.82 -1.37 -19.81
C GLU A 50 -1.74 0.16 -19.93
N SER A 51 -1.83 0.90 -18.81
CA SER A 51 -1.81 2.37 -18.86
C SER A 51 -0.49 2.95 -19.35
N ASP A 52 0.63 2.20 -19.18
CA ASP A 52 2.01 2.59 -19.56
C ASP A 52 2.39 4.01 -19.09
N GLU A 53 1.76 4.48 -18.04
CA GLU A 53 1.95 5.83 -17.51
C GLU A 53 2.97 5.88 -16.37
N VAL A 54 3.72 6.98 -16.33
CA VAL A 54 4.58 7.31 -15.19
C VAL A 54 3.83 8.24 -14.26
N THR A 55 3.48 7.73 -13.09
CA THR A 55 2.74 8.50 -12.08
C THR A 55 3.69 9.10 -11.05
N HIS A 56 3.64 10.41 -10.88
CA HIS A 56 4.33 11.11 -9.79
C HIS A 56 3.55 10.93 -8.49
N LEU A 57 4.22 10.44 -7.46
CA LEU A 57 3.66 10.15 -6.15
C LEU A 57 4.34 10.98 -5.07
N PHE A 58 3.57 11.34 -4.06
CA PHE A 58 4.05 11.88 -2.79
C PHE A 58 3.86 10.85 -1.70
N VAL A 59 4.84 10.72 -0.84
CA VAL A 59 4.82 9.78 0.30
C VAL A 59 4.53 10.56 1.56
N PHE A 60 3.52 10.11 2.31
CA PHE A 60 3.08 10.73 3.55
C PHE A 60 3.24 9.77 4.71
N GLU A 61 3.64 10.31 5.86
CA GLU A 61 3.52 9.69 7.16
C GLU A 61 2.48 10.50 7.95
N GLY A 62 1.26 9.95 8.05
CA GLY A 62 0.11 10.73 8.51
C GLY A 62 -0.18 11.90 7.57
N GLU A 63 -0.05 13.13 8.06
CA GLU A 63 -0.21 14.37 7.27
C GLU A 63 1.12 14.95 6.75
N LYS A 64 2.26 14.45 7.24
CA LYS A 64 3.60 14.94 6.88
C LYS A 64 4.04 14.33 5.56
N ASN A 65 4.34 15.18 4.58
CA ASN A 65 5.02 14.71 3.37
C ASN A 65 6.49 14.42 3.70
N ILE A 66 6.91 13.16 3.54
CA ILE A 66 8.26 12.68 3.83
C ILE A 66 9.07 12.38 2.57
N GLY A 67 8.46 12.43 1.40
CA GLY A 67 9.16 12.13 0.16
C GLY A 67 8.29 12.19 -1.08
N ASP A 68 8.94 11.95 -2.20
CA ASP A 68 8.31 11.86 -3.52
C ASP A 68 8.94 10.76 -4.36
N GLY A 69 8.25 10.31 -5.37
CA GLY A 69 8.74 9.28 -6.26
C GLY A 69 7.94 9.16 -7.55
N MET A 70 8.34 8.20 -8.35
CA MET A 70 7.69 7.85 -9.61
C MET A 70 7.34 6.37 -9.62
N LEU A 71 6.10 6.08 -9.96
CA LEU A 71 5.60 4.74 -10.20
C LEU A 71 5.41 4.56 -11.70
N SER A 72 5.92 3.48 -12.24
CA SER A 72 5.75 3.09 -13.64
C SER A 72 5.44 1.61 -13.73
N SER A 73 4.69 1.23 -14.74
CA SER A 73 4.50 -0.15 -15.15
C SER A 73 5.08 -0.37 -16.55
N ARG A 74 5.55 -1.56 -16.82
CA ARG A 74 6.08 -1.93 -18.14
C ARG A 74 5.78 -3.40 -18.41
N LEU A 75 5.17 -3.66 -19.56
CA LEU A 75 5.03 -4.99 -20.07
C LEU A 75 6.37 -5.45 -20.69
N LYS A 76 6.74 -6.70 -20.46
CA LYS A 76 8.00 -7.32 -20.91
C LYS A 76 7.73 -8.66 -21.60
N GLY A 77 8.71 -9.08 -22.40
CA GLY A 77 8.69 -10.36 -23.12
C GLY A 77 8.17 -10.24 -24.54
N ASP A 78 8.37 -11.30 -25.33
CA ASP A 78 8.06 -11.35 -26.78
C ASP A 78 6.55 -11.17 -27.08
N LEU A 79 5.69 -11.39 -26.11
CA LEU A 79 4.22 -11.26 -26.21
C LEU A 79 3.66 -10.30 -25.17
N GLU A 80 4.48 -9.41 -24.58
CA GLU A 80 4.08 -8.53 -23.49
C GLU A 80 3.44 -9.30 -22.31
N SER A 81 3.88 -10.55 -22.14
CA SER A 81 3.27 -11.51 -21.22
C SER A 81 3.61 -11.25 -19.76
N GLU A 82 4.79 -10.72 -19.48
CA GLU A 82 5.26 -10.41 -18.13
C GLU A 82 5.20 -8.91 -17.88
N ALA A 83 5.09 -8.52 -16.62
CA ALA A 83 5.05 -7.11 -16.23
C ALA A 83 6.06 -6.79 -15.13
N GLU A 84 6.63 -5.60 -15.21
CA GLU A 84 7.42 -4.98 -14.14
C GLU A 84 6.71 -3.73 -13.67
N ILE A 85 6.45 -3.64 -12.37
CA ILE A 85 5.99 -2.43 -11.69
C ILE A 85 7.18 -1.89 -10.94
N ARG A 86 7.57 -0.66 -11.22
CA ARG A 86 8.75 -0.01 -10.64
C ARG A 86 8.37 1.27 -9.92
N PHE A 87 8.77 1.36 -8.67
CA PHE A 87 8.75 2.59 -7.89
C PHE A 87 10.18 3.06 -7.63
N VAL A 88 10.43 4.33 -7.89
CA VAL A 88 11.71 5.00 -7.56
C VAL A 88 11.36 6.28 -6.81
N GLY A 89 11.80 6.37 -5.57
CA GLY A 89 11.49 7.49 -4.70
C GLY A 89 12.67 7.96 -3.90
N LYS A 90 12.54 9.15 -3.35
CA LYS A 90 13.45 9.77 -2.40
C LYS A 90 12.64 10.37 -1.26
N GLY A 91 13.22 10.37 -0.08
CA GLY A 91 12.54 10.88 1.09
C GLY A 91 13.50 11.20 2.22
N GLN A 92 12.91 11.55 3.34
CA GLN A 92 13.60 11.80 4.59
C GLN A 92 12.91 10.96 5.67
N LEU A 93 13.70 10.21 6.44
CA LEU A 93 13.22 9.43 7.57
C LEU A 93 13.84 9.96 8.85
N ASP A 94 13.01 10.10 9.87
CA ASP A 94 13.44 10.44 11.21
C ASP A 94 13.86 9.18 11.95
N PHE A 95 15.10 9.13 12.42
CA PHE A 95 15.65 7.99 13.15
C PHE A 95 15.45 8.15 14.66
N PRO A 96 15.47 7.04 15.43
CA PRO A 96 15.32 7.08 16.89
C PRO A 96 16.40 7.89 17.63
N ASP A 97 17.55 8.10 17.00
CA ASP A 97 18.64 8.94 17.51
C ASP A 97 18.39 10.45 17.35
N GLY A 98 17.23 10.82 16.78
CA GLY A 98 16.83 12.19 16.51
C GLY A 98 17.40 12.75 15.20
N SER A 99 18.17 11.96 14.45
CA SER A 99 18.68 12.40 13.15
C SER A 99 17.64 12.22 12.05
N THR A 100 17.61 13.15 11.07
CA THR A 100 16.82 12.99 9.85
C THR A 100 17.78 12.67 8.71
N ARG A 101 17.56 11.54 8.03
CA ARG A 101 18.46 11.08 6.96
C ARG A 101 17.74 11.01 5.62
N LYS A 102 18.47 11.34 4.56
CA LYS A 102 17.96 11.20 3.18
C LYS A 102 18.01 9.74 2.75
N VAL A 103 16.92 9.31 2.17
CA VAL A 103 16.71 7.91 1.75
C VAL A 103 16.30 7.89 0.28
N ASN A 104 16.93 7.02 -0.49
CA ASN A 104 16.47 6.65 -1.83
C ASN A 104 15.89 5.25 -1.77
N ILE A 105 14.71 5.07 -2.37
CA ILE A 105 14.00 3.80 -2.37
C ILE A 105 13.76 3.40 -3.83
N ARG A 106 14.04 2.14 -4.14
CA ARG A 106 13.69 1.51 -5.41
C ARG A 106 13.00 0.19 -5.14
N ILE A 107 11.81 0.05 -5.68
CA ILE A 107 11.03 -1.20 -5.60
C ILE A 107 10.76 -1.66 -7.02
N SER A 108 11.02 -2.92 -7.32
CA SER A 108 10.61 -3.56 -8.57
C SER A 108 9.82 -4.81 -8.24
N VAL A 109 8.59 -4.87 -8.73
CA VAL A 109 7.68 -6.00 -8.58
C VAL A 109 7.51 -6.64 -9.95
N TYR A 110 7.79 -7.93 -10.05
CA TYR A 110 7.67 -8.69 -11.28
C TYR A 110 6.48 -9.62 -11.23
N VAL A 111 5.64 -9.52 -12.22
CA VAL A 111 4.37 -10.23 -12.33
C VAL A 111 4.40 -11.10 -13.57
N GLY A 112 3.96 -12.34 -13.44
CA GLY A 112 3.91 -13.29 -14.53
C GLY A 112 2.82 -13.00 -15.54
N SER A 113 2.69 -13.90 -16.49
CA SER A 113 1.84 -13.75 -17.67
C SER A 113 0.36 -13.65 -17.37
N ALA A 114 -0.36 -12.91 -18.22
CA ALA A 114 -1.81 -12.96 -18.29
C ALA A 114 -2.29 -14.41 -18.59
N PRO A 115 -3.53 -14.80 -18.19
CA PRO A 115 -4.50 -13.96 -17.47
C PRO A 115 -4.31 -13.97 -15.95
N VAL A 116 -3.46 -14.82 -15.37
CA VAL A 116 -3.43 -15.05 -13.93
C VAL A 116 -2.59 -14.01 -13.19
N ARG A 117 -1.60 -13.40 -13.84
CA ARG A 117 -0.74 -12.34 -13.26
C ARG A 117 -0.20 -12.69 -11.87
N LYS A 118 0.41 -13.86 -11.72
CA LYS A 118 1.04 -14.25 -10.45
C LYS A 118 2.26 -13.38 -10.14
N LEU A 119 2.39 -12.97 -8.88
CA LEU A 119 3.62 -12.38 -8.39
C LEU A 119 4.76 -13.39 -8.57
N LYS A 120 5.89 -12.96 -9.15
CA LYS A 120 7.09 -13.77 -9.31
C LYS A 120 8.13 -13.41 -8.27
N TYR A 121 8.59 -12.17 -8.26
CA TYR A 121 9.57 -11.71 -7.29
C TYR A 121 9.48 -10.21 -7.06
N ILE A 122 9.97 -9.79 -5.89
CA ILE A 122 10.07 -8.39 -5.48
C ILE A 122 11.52 -8.09 -5.16
N ASN A 123 12.05 -7.05 -5.78
CA ASN A 123 13.34 -6.47 -5.41
C ASN A 123 13.09 -5.11 -4.75
N PHE A 124 13.65 -4.93 -3.59
CA PHE A 124 13.54 -3.71 -2.83
C PHE A 124 14.93 -3.23 -2.42
N ARG A 125 15.27 -2.00 -2.77
CA ARG A 125 16.54 -1.36 -2.42
C ARG A 125 16.30 -0.08 -1.66
N ILE A 126 16.97 0.07 -0.54
CA ILE A 126 17.05 1.30 0.23
C ILE A 126 18.50 1.74 0.23
N SER A 127 18.75 3.01 -0.07
CA SER A 127 20.08 3.63 0.02
C SER A 127 20.01 4.84 0.92
N LEU A 128 20.85 4.86 1.95
CA LEU A 128 21.12 6.01 2.80
C LEU A 128 22.33 6.73 2.25
N GLN A 129 22.35 8.07 2.32
CA GLN A 129 23.49 8.84 1.84
C GLN A 129 24.56 9.04 2.90
N GLU A 130 24.14 9.10 4.18
CA GLU A 130 25.05 9.33 5.31
C GLU A 130 24.58 8.52 6.51
N PRO A 131 25.27 7.43 6.91
CA PRO A 131 26.40 6.78 6.20
C PRO A 131 25.95 6.19 4.85
N ASP A 132 26.90 5.87 3.95
CA ASP A 132 26.60 5.22 2.67
C ASP A 132 26.27 3.73 2.93
N VAL A 133 25.01 3.49 3.21
CA VAL A 133 24.47 2.14 3.47
C VAL A 133 23.43 1.80 2.42
N ASN A 134 23.63 0.67 1.77
CA ASN A 134 22.71 0.10 0.80
C ASN A 134 22.11 -1.20 1.38
N MET A 135 20.79 -1.28 1.40
CA MET A 135 20.07 -2.49 1.77
C MET A 135 19.35 -3.03 0.56
N LEU A 136 19.59 -4.28 0.28
CA LEU A 136 18.99 -5.03 -0.82
C LEU A 136 18.10 -6.12 -0.23
N PHE A 137 16.87 -6.20 -0.65
CA PHE A 137 15.93 -7.24 -0.26
C PHE A 137 15.38 -7.88 -1.51
N ASN A 138 15.33 -9.18 -1.53
CA ASN A 138 14.74 -9.96 -2.60
C ASN A 138 13.74 -10.94 -1.99
N PHE A 139 12.58 -11.01 -2.60
CA PHE A 139 11.55 -11.97 -2.26
C PHE A 139 11.17 -12.74 -3.53
N ASP A 140 11.29 -14.05 -3.50
CA ASP A 140 10.82 -14.96 -4.53
C ASP A 140 9.48 -15.55 -4.10
N ALA A 141 8.43 -15.30 -4.88
CA ALA A 141 7.08 -15.71 -4.53
C ALA A 141 6.80 -17.20 -4.84
N ASP A 142 7.58 -17.84 -5.70
CA ASP A 142 7.41 -19.25 -6.04
C ASP A 142 8.02 -20.15 -4.96
N SER A 143 9.21 -19.79 -4.45
CA SER A 143 9.90 -20.52 -3.37
C SER A 143 9.56 -20.01 -1.97
N TYR A 144 8.93 -18.83 -1.86
CA TYR A 144 8.76 -18.07 -0.62
C TYR A 144 10.07 -17.74 0.08
N ASP A 145 11.15 -17.66 -0.69
CA ASP A 145 12.46 -17.32 -0.17
C ASP A 145 12.61 -15.80 -0.02
N PHE A 146 13.13 -15.39 1.12
CA PHE A 146 13.48 -14.03 1.40
C PHE A 146 14.97 -13.92 1.66
N SER A 147 15.67 -13.07 0.93
CA SER A 147 17.07 -12.77 1.14
C SER A 147 17.30 -11.27 1.31
N TYR A 148 18.29 -10.93 2.12
CA TYR A 148 18.71 -9.55 2.29
C TYR A 148 20.22 -9.43 2.33
N GLN A 149 20.72 -8.26 1.93
CA GLN A 149 22.12 -7.85 2.07
C GLN A 149 22.19 -6.41 2.54
N VAL A 150 23.08 -6.11 3.43
CA VAL A 150 23.42 -4.76 3.88
C VAL A 150 24.86 -4.49 3.49
N ILE A 151 25.06 -3.42 2.75
CA ILE A 151 26.36 -3.03 2.18
C ILE A 151 26.67 -1.64 2.69
N GLU A 152 27.83 -1.46 3.35
CA GLU A 152 28.37 -0.15 3.74
C GLU A 152 29.62 0.13 2.90
N GLY A 153 29.57 1.20 2.10
CA GLY A 153 30.62 1.44 1.10
C GLY A 153 30.70 0.24 0.12
N ASP A 154 31.86 -0.43 0.13
CA ASP A 154 32.14 -1.60 -0.72
C ASP A 154 32.10 -2.95 0.05
N GLN A 155 31.71 -2.94 1.33
CA GLN A 155 31.71 -4.12 2.19
C GLN A 155 30.32 -4.61 2.50
N ILE A 156 30.09 -5.93 2.38
CA ILE A 156 28.88 -6.57 2.87
C ILE A 156 29.03 -6.75 4.37
N ILE A 157 28.22 -6.00 5.14
CA ILE A 157 28.24 -6.02 6.61
C ILE A 157 27.20 -6.99 7.19
N ALA A 158 26.16 -7.33 6.42
CA ALA A 158 25.18 -8.34 6.79
C ALA A 158 24.57 -8.98 5.55
N ASP A 159 24.21 -10.24 5.70
CA ASP A 159 23.56 -11.02 4.64
C ASP A 159 22.68 -12.10 5.29
N SER A 160 21.63 -12.51 4.62
CA SER A 160 20.70 -13.54 5.08
C SER A 160 21.35 -14.91 5.32
N ASN A 161 22.51 -15.16 4.72
CA ASN A 161 23.25 -16.43 4.85
C ASN A 161 24.26 -16.41 6.00
N ASN A 162 24.63 -15.24 6.52
CA ASN A 162 25.57 -15.06 7.62
C ASN A 162 24.83 -14.62 8.89
N ASN A 163 24.62 -15.57 9.80
CA ASN A 163 23.95 -15.34 11.10
C ASN A 163 24.85 -14.70 12.16
N GLU A 164 26.01 -14.13 11.81
CA GLU A 164 26.84 -13.45 12.78
C GLU A 164 26.23 -12.14 13.22
N GLU A 165 25.99 -12.01 14.52
CA GLU A 165 25.48 -10.80 15.17
C GLU A 165 26.54 -9.70 15.14
N ASN A 166 26.62 -8.96 14.05
CA ASN A 166 27.47 -7.78 13.97
C ASN A 166 26.72 -6.57 14.57
N PRO A 167 27.27 -5.86 15.59
CA PRO A 167 26.64 -4.67 16.18
C PRO A 167 26.41 -3.52 15.19
N GLU A 168 27.13 -3.47 14.07
CA GLU A 168 26.94 -2.47 13.01
C GLU A 168 25.59 -2.62 12.27
N ILE A 169 24.94 -3.77 12.42
CA ILE A 169 23.57 -4.03 11.91
C ILE A 169 22.50 -3.23 12.65
N GLN A 170 22.81 -2.55 13.75
CA GLN A 170 21.78 -1.83 14.52
C GLN A 170 21.07 -0.75 13.69
N GLU A 171 21.76 -0.07 12.79
CA GLU A 171 21.12 0.94 11.91
C GLU A 171 20.20 0.28 10.87
N ALA A 172 20.64 -0.82 10.27
CA ALA A 172 19.81 -1.60 9.35
C ALA A 172 18.58 -2.18 10.07
N ARG A 173 18.74 -2.68 11.30
CA ARG A 173 17.63 -3.15 12.13
C ARG A 173 16.70 -2.01 12.53
N ALA A 174 17.22 -0.81 12.82
CA ALA A 174 16.42 0.37 13.11
C ALA A 174 15.58 0.77 11.89
N LEU A 175 16.18 0.74 10.69
CA LEU A 175 15.47 1.02 9.44
C LEU A 175 14.40 -0.04 9.14
N LEU A 176 14.71 -1.33 9.32
CA LEU A 176 13.73 -2.41 9.19
C LEU A 176 12.57 -2.24 10.17
N LYS A 177 12.84 -1.80 11.40
CA LYS A 177 11.80 -1.48 12.38
C LYS A 177 10.97 -0.27 11.98
N LEU A 178 11.60 0.78 11.43
CA LEU A 178 10.89 1.96 10.91
C LEU A 178 9.97 1.59 9.76
N LEU A 179 10.45 0.73 8.86
CA LEU A 179 9.66 0.22 7.75
C LEU A 179 8.66 -0.87 8.16
N LYS A 180 8.66 -1.23 9.47
CA LYS A 180 7.82 -2.31 10.03
C LYS A 180 7.96 -3.66 9.29
N LEU A 181 9.07 -3.86 8.60
CA LEU A 181 9.41 -5.11 7.94
C LEU A 181 10.01 -6.06 8.98
N ASN A 182 9.17 -6.84 9.63
CA ASN A 182 9.61 -7.86 10.58
C ASN A 182 10.03 -9.12 9.81
N SER A 183 11.34 -9.37 9.73
CA SER A 183 11.92 -10.56 9.07
C SER A 183 11.59 -11.90 9.77
N ASN A 184 10.96 -11.87 10.94
CA ASN A 184 10.63 -13.07 11.72
C ASN A 184 9.18 -13.55 11.59
N GLN A 185 8.40 -12.97 10.70
CA GLN A 185 7.08 -13.51 10.44
C GLN A 185 7.23 -14.63 9.41
N ASN A 186 7.08 -15.87 9.86
CA ASN A 186 6.79 -17.00 9.00
C ASN A 186 5.57 -16.63 8.14
N LEU A 187 5.81 -16.21 6.92
CA LEU A 187 4.80 -16.02 5.88
C LEU A 187 4.20 -17.38 5.43
N GLY A 188 4.38 -18.40 6.28
CA GLY A 188 3.90 -19.74 6.05
C GLY A 188 2.39 -19.79 5.81
N ASN A 189 2.02 -20.19 4.63
CA ASN A 189 0.72 -20.75 4.22
C ASN A 189 -0.57 -19.91 4.40
N GLN A 190 -0.51 -18.62 4.68
CA GLN A 190 -1.70 -17.78 4.64
C GLN A 190 -1.75 -17.03 3.31
N GLN A 191 -2.58 -17.47 2.40
CA GLN A 191 -2.80 -16.79 1.12
C GLN A 191 -3.30 -15.36 1.37
N SER A 192 -2.61 -14.38 0.79
CA SER A 192 -3.14 -13.02 0.71
C SER A 192 -4.44 -13.04 -0.11
N VAL A 193 -5.50 -12.50 0.46
CA VAL A 193 -6.77 -12.38 -0.25
C VAL A 193 -6.83 -11.02 -0.93
N ALA A 194 -6.97 -11.02 -2.24
CA ALA A 194 -7.22 -9.81 -3.00
C ALA A 194 -8.73 -9.61 -3.19
N ASP A 195 -9.24 -8.41 -2.88
CA ASP A 195 -10.63 -8.00 -3.14
C ASP A 195 -10.65 -6.75 -4.01
N GLY A 196 -11.29 -6.86 -5.17
CA GLY A 196 -11.46 -5.78 -6.12
C GLY A 196 -12.87 -5.21 -6.07
N ARG A 197 -12.99 -3.87 -6.09
CA ARG A 197 -14.27 -3.15 -6.09
C ARG A 197 -14.27 -2.01 -7.08
N TRP A 198 -15.44 -1.73 -7.65
CA TRP A 198 -15.66 -0.54 -8.45
C TRP A 198 -16.48 0.47 -7.67
N GLY A 199 -16.08 1.73 -7.73
CA GLY A 199 -16.76 2.79 -7.00
C GLY A 199 -16.41 4.17 -7.53
N SER A 200 -16.48 5.16 -6.68
CA SER A 200 -16.12 6.53 -7.05
C SER A 200 -15.35 7.21 -5.92
N MET A 201 -14.49 8.13 -6.29
CA MET A 201 -13.71 8.98 -5.41
C MET A 201 -13.91 10.44 -5.80
N GLU A 202 -13.91 11.34 -4.84
CA GLU A 202 -13.91 12.77 -5.12
C GLU A 202 -12.48 13.23 -5.43
N ILE A 203 -12.30 13.78 -6.63
CA ILE A 203 -11.04 14.35 -7.10
C ILE A 203 -11.34 15.75 -7.64
N ALA A 204 -10.71 16.78 -7.08
CA ALA A 204 -10.94 18.17 -7.48
C ALA A 204 -12.42 18.61 -7.46
N GLY A 205 -13.20 18.14 -6.48
CA GLY A 205 -14.61 18.42 -6.36
C GLY A 205 -15.52 17.67 -7.36
N HIS A 206 -14.94 16.76 -8.14
CA HIS A 206 -15.69 15.91 -9.08
C HIS A 206 -15.68 14.45 -8.64
N ARG A 207 -16.85 13.82 -8.75
CA ARG A 207 -16.99 12.39 -8.47
C ARG A 207 -16.45 11.59 -9.65
N THR A 208 -15.29 10.97 -9.46
CA THR A 208 -14.55 10.23 -10.48
C THR A 208 -14.71 8.73 -10.26
N PRO A 209 -15.06 7.93 -11.26
CA PRO A 209 -15.10 6.48 -11.13
C PRO A 209 -13.70 5.91 -10.96
N VAL A 210 -13.57 4.96 -10.02
CA VAL A 210 -12.30 4.36 -9.67
C VAL A 210 -12.46 2.87 -9.34
N TYR A 211 -11.37 2.15 -9.42
CA TYR A 211 -11.22 0.80 -8.89
C TYR A 211 -10.47 0.84 -7.57
N PHE A 212 -10.94 0.04 -6.63
CA PHE A 212 -10.25 -0.24 -5.39
C PHE A 212 -9.75 -1.68 -5.41
N LEU A 213 -8.47 -1.87 -5.13
CA LEU A 213 -7.87 -3.17 -4.92
C LEU A 213 -7.37 -3.23 -3.47
N VAL A 214 -7.90 -4.15 -2.70
CA VAL A 214 -7.49 -4.38 -1.32
C VAL A 214 -6.76 -5.70 -1.25
N LEU A 215 -5.53 -5.65 -0.75
CA LEU A 215 -4.74 -6.84 -0.42
C LEU A 215 -4.79 -7.01 1.09
N ASP A 216 -5.36 -8.11 1.55
CA ASP A 216 -5.33 -8.50 2.94
C ASP A 216 -4.11 -9.39 3.18
N ILE A 217 -3.11 -8.84 3.85
CA ILE A 217 -1.87 -9.54 4.16
C ILE A 217 -1.97 -10.05 5.60
N PRO A 218 -2.01 -11.36 5.79
CA PRO A 218 -2.09 -11.95 7.12
C PRO A 218 -1.04 -11.38 8.07
N SER A 219 -1.44 -11.11 9.31
CA SER A 219 -0.58 -10.53 10.37
C SER A 219 -0.07 -9.11 10.13
N THR A 220 -0.21 -8.57 8.91
CA THR A 220 0.32 -7.25 8.54
C THR A 220 -0.79 -6.21 8.43
N GLY A 221 -1.96 -6.62 7.90
CA GLY A 221 -3.11 -5.73 7.68
C GLY A 221 -3.41 -5.52 6.20
N LYS A 222 -4.28 -4.54 5.93
CA LYS A 222 -4.81 -4.30 4.58
C LYS A 222 -4.05 -3.18 3.89
N ILE A 223 -3.60 -3.45 2.65
CA ILE A 223 -3.10 -2.43 1.73
C ILE A 223 -4.22 -2.14 0.74
N LYS A 224 -4.60 -0.88 0.62
CA LYS A 224 -5.65 -0.43 -0.31
C LYS A 224 -5.03 0.41 -1.42
N PHE A 225 -5.21 -0.04 -2.65
CA PHE A 225 -4.86 0.70 -3.85
C PHE A 225 -6.11 1.32 -4.47
N THR A 226 -5.98 2.52 -5.00
CA THR A 226 -7.02 3.20 -5.75
C THR A 226 -6.47 3.53 -7.14
N ILE A 227 -7.18 3.10 -8.17
CA ILE A 227 -6.77 3.22 -9.58
C ILE A 227 -7.94 3.84 -10.34
N SER A 228 -7.68 4.79 -11.24
CA SER A 228 -8.72 5.41 -12.07
C SER A 228 -9.30 4.38 -13.06
N GLU A 229 -10.45 4.70 -13.64
CA GLU A 229 -11.04 3.86 -14.69
C GLU A 229 -10.12 3.74 -15.92
N ALA A 230 -9.27 4.74 -16.16
CA ALA A 230 -8.25 4.72 -17.21
C ALA A 230 -7.00 3.89 -16.88
N GLY A 231 -6.88 3.37 -15.65
CA GLY A 231 -5.73 2.60 -15.21
C GLY A 231 -4.65 3.41 -14.48
N GLU A 232 -4.86 4.73 -14.28
CA GLU A 232 -3.88 5.57 -13.57
C GLU A 232 -3.87 5.26 -12.07
N PHE A 233 -2.69 5.16 -11.49
CA PHE A 233 -2.56 5.02 -10.04
C PHE A 233 -2.89 6.34 -9.34
N LEU A 234 -3.79 6.29 -8.36
CA LEU A 234 -4.24 7.48 -7.62
C LEU A 234 -3.70 7.51 -6.19
N GLU A 235 -3.92 6.46 -5.43
CA GLU A 235 -3.58 6.41 -4.01
C GLU A 235 -3.25 4.98 -3.56
N MET A 236 -2.35 4.86 -2.58
CA MET A 236 -2.14 3.64 -1.81
C MET A 236 -2.15 3.98 -0.33
N LYS A 237 -2.93 3.24 0.44
CA LYS A 237 -2.93 3.30 1.91
C LYS A 237 -2.35 2.03 2.47
N THR A 238 -1.43 2.18 3.41
CA THR A 238 -0.78 1.05 4.06
C THR A 238 -1.16 0.97 5.54
N PRO A 239 -1.14 -0.21 6.15
CA PRO A 239 -1.38 -0.37 7.57
C PRO A 239 -0.20 0.14 8.42
N PHE A 240 0.91 0.51 7.79
CA PHE A 240 2.15 0.95 8.44
C PHE A 240 2.17 2.44 8.75
N GLY A 241 1.13 3.20 8.34
CA GLY A 241 1.06 4.64 8.52
C GLY A 241 1.72 5.44 7.39
N TYR A 242 2.12 4.78 6.30
CA TYR A 242 2.61 5.43 5.10
C TYR A 242 1.55 5.39 4.00
N ASP A 243 1.24 6.54 3.43
CA ASP A 243 0.32 6.68 2.31
C ASP A 243 1.06 7.25 1.09
N LEU A 244 0.73 6.73 -0.09
CA LEU A 244 1.21 7.28 -1.35
C LEU A 244 0.03 7.93 -2.07
N LYS A 245 0.22 9.17 -2.54
CA LYS A 245 -0.82 9.92 -3.26
C LYS A 245 -0.27 10.49 -4.55
N SER A 246 -1.01 10.32 -5.63
CA SER A 246 -0.62 10.89 -6.91
C SER A 246 -0.76 12.42 -6.92
N LYS A 247 0.01 13.07 -7.79
CA LYS A 247 -0.07 14.52 -7.99
C LYS A 247 -1.48 14.99 -8.40
N VAL A 248 -2.25 14.13 -9.06
CA VAL A 248 -3.62 14.42 -9.50
C VAL A 248 -4.52 14.68 -8.29
N ILE A 249 -4.48 13.80 -7.29
CA ILE A 249 -5.26 13.97 -6.04
C ILE A 249 -4.80 15.22 -5.28
N MET A 250 -3.48 15.46 -5.23
CA MET A 250 -2.93 16.60 -4.48
C MET A 250 -3.29 17.97 -5.08
N LYS A 251 -3.41 18.05 -6.40
CA LYS A 251 -3.87 19.28 -7.07
C LYS A 251 -5.36 19.56 -6.85
N GLY A 252 -6.16 18.52 -6.70
CA GLY A 252 -7.59 18.64 -6.47
C GLY A 252 -7.97 19.13 -5.08
N ASN A 253 -7.12 18.96 -4.09
CA ASN A 253 -7.36 19.36 -2.68
C ASN A 253 -6.82 20.76 -2.35
N LYS A 254 -6.30 21.50 -3.33
CA LYS A 254 -5.86 22.89 -3.16
C LYS A 254 -6.94 23.84 -3.70
N ILE A 255 -8.07 23.91 -3.00
CA ILE A 255 -9.03 25.02 -3.11
C ILE A 255 -9.34 25.49 -1.69
#